data_e658d0bc66dff2a389acaad6666de1f9
#
_entry.id   e658d0bc66dff2a389acaad6666de1f9
#
_cell.length_a   1.000
_cell.length_b   1.000
_cell.length_c   1.000
_cell.angle_alpha   90.00
_cell.angle_beta   90.00
_cell.angle_gamma   90.00
#
_symmetry.space_group_name_H-M   'P 1'
#
loop_
_entity.id
_entity.type
_entity.pdbx_description
1 polymer ?
#
loop_
_entity_poly.entity_id
_entity_poly.type
_entity_poly.pdbx_seq_one_letter_code
_entity_poly.pdbx_strand_id
1 'polypeptide(L)'
;MQVNSHLSVLIHDLADKYGDKPALTFKKFGGDLWQTVSWNQFSLRVKQVSNALLNIGAKPQDKIAVFSQNCVHYLYTDFGAYGVRVCSIPFYATSSEQQIQYMINDGQVRFLFVGEQEQYDKAHRVFALCPSLERIIIFDSSVRISTHDPNALYFKDFVKL
;
A
#
# COMPACT_ATOMS: atom_id res chain seq x y z
N MET A 1 -12.88 23.57 18.05
CA MET A 1 -12.51 22.63 16.97
C MET A 1 -12.09 21.33 17.65
N GLN A 2 -12.91 20.29 17.57
CA GLN A 2 -12.57 18.99 18.16
C GLN A 2 -11.45 18.39 17.28
N VAL A 3 -10.27 18.23 17.83
CA VAL A 3 -9.16 17.59 17.12
C VAL A 3 -9.45 16.09 17.20
N ASN A 4 -9.87 15.52 16.08
CA ASN A 4 -9.95 14.06 15.95
C ASN A 4 -8.53 13.50 16.12
N SER A 5 -8.33 12.73 17.16
CA SER A 5 -7.01 12.18 17.54
C SER A 5 -6.62 10.92 16.76
N HIS A 6 -7.44 10.48 15.79
CA HIS A 6 -7.23 9.24 15.05
C HIS A 6 -6.79 9.49 13.59
N LEU A 7 -5.64 8.94 13.21
CA LEU A 7 -5.16 8.97 11.82
C LEU A 7 -6.14 8.32 10.84
N SER A 8 -6.93 7.33 11.30
CA SER A 8 -7.91 6.62 10.49
C SER A 8 -9.01 7.50 9.90
N VAL A 9 -9.35 8.61 10.53
CA VAL A 9 -10.41 9.54 10.06
C VAL A 9 -9.84 10.83 9.46
N LEU A 10 -8.56 11.11 9.67
CA LEU A 10 -7.92 12.37 9.30
C LEU A 10 -8.16 12.77 7.84
N ILE A 11 -7.98 11.85 6.91
CA ILE A 11 -8.11 12.14 5.47
C ILE A 11 -9.57 12.42 5.09
N HIS A 12 -10.52 11.77 5.74
CA HIS A 12 -11.95 12.00 5.52
C HIS A 12 -12.37 13.38 6.05
N ASP A 13 -11.96 13.74 7.28
CA ASP A 13 -12.21 15.05 7.86
C ASP A 13 -11.59 16.18 7.02
N LEU A 14 -10.40 15.97 6.47
CA LEU A 14 -9.75 16.93 5.58
C LEU A 14 -10.46 17.02 4.22
N ALA A 15 -11.01 15.92 3.71
CA ALA A 15 -11.81 15.93 2.49
C ALA A 15 -13.12 16.70 2.69
N ASP A 16 -13.80 16.51 3.82
CA ASP A 16 -15.01 17.28 4.16
C ASP A 16 -14.72 18.80 4.27
N LYS A 17 -13.53 19.16 4.76
CA LYS A 17 -13.11 20.54 4.93
C LYS A 17 -12.64 21.21 3.64
N TYR A 18 -11.89 20.48 2.80
CA TYR A 18 -11.18 21.07 1.67
C TYR A 18 -11.71 20.64 0.29
N GLY A 19 -12.49 19.56 0.22
CA GLY A 19 -13.18 19.12 -0.99
C GLY A 19 -12.23 18.86 -2.17
N ASP A 20 -12.47 19.57 -3.26
CA ASP A 20 -11.70 19.42 -4.49
C ASP A 20 -10.41 20.26 -4.55
N LYS A 21 -10.03 20.91 -3.44
CA LYS A 21 -8.71 21.56 -3.38
C LYS A 21 -7.58 20.54 -3.50
N PRO A 22 -6.42 20.93 -4.08
CA PRO A 22 -5.24 20.08 -4.15
C PRO A 22 -4.82 19.54 -2.78
N ALA A 23 -4.63 18.22 -2.67
CA ALA A 23 -4.10 17.55 -1.49
C ALA A 23 -2.64 17.14 -1.68
N LEU A 24 -2.33 16.49 -2.79
CA LEU A 24 -1.02 15.95 -3.12
C LEU A 24 -0.68 16.22 -4.57
N THR A 25 0.60 16.49 -4.83
CA THR A 25 1.17 16.54 -6.19
C THR A 25 2.35 15.58 -6.25
N PHE A 26 2.37 14.74 -7.27
CA PHE A 26 3.34 13.65 -7.41
C PHE A 26 3.63 13.35 -8.88
N LYS A 27 4.73 12.62 -9.13
CA LYS A 27 5.00 12.00 -10.44
C LYS A 27 4.58 10.54 -10.42
N LYS A 28 4.05 10.04 -11.54
CA LYS A 28 3.83 8.60 -11.71
C LYS A 28 5.17 7.86 -11.83
N PHE A 29 5.16 6.57 -11.52
CA PHE A 29 6.29 5.67 -11.81
C PHE A 29 6.69 5.78 -13.28
N GLY A 30 7.99 5.96 -13.53
CA GLY A 30 8.55 6.08 -14.89
C GLY A 30 8.11 7.31 -15.70
N GLY A 31 7.36 8.24 -15.11
CA GLY A 31 6.84 9.42 -15.81
C GLY A 31 7.41 10.75 -15.29
N ASP A 32 7.51 11.73 -16.18
CA ASP A 32 7.99 13.08 -15.85
C ASP A 32 6.89 14.09 -15.53
N LEU A 33 5.65 13.77 -15.87
CA LEU A 33 4.53 14.68 -15.67
C LEU A 33 4.02 14.66 -14.22
N TRP A 34 3.91 15.84 -13.66
CA TRP A 34 3.27 16.05 -12.37
C TRP A 34 1.76 15.82 -12.45
N GLN A 35 1.22 15.13 -11.46
CA GLN A 35 -0.20 14.92 -11.28
C GLN A 35 -0.63 15.39 -9.90
N THR A 36 -1.85 15.92 -9.83
CA THR A 36 -2.43 16.39 -8.58
C THR A 36 -3.69 15.61 -8.28
N VAL A 37 -3.88 15.22 -7.04
CA VAL A 37 -5.14 14.68 -6.52
C VAL A 37 -5.73 15.64 -5.52
N SER A 38 -7.06 15.78 -5.53
CA SER A 38 -7.80 16.55 -4.54
C SER A 38 -7.98 15.77 -3.23
N TRP A 39 -8.40 16.47 -2.16
CA TRP A 39 -8.74 15.80 -0.89
C TRP A 39 -9.85 14.78 -1.06
N ASN A 40 -10.89 15.08 -1.87
CA ASN A 40 -11.97 14.13 -2.18
C ASN A 40 -11.41 12.86 -2.87
N GLN A 41 -10.54 13.03 -3.85
CA GLN A 41 -9.92 11.89 -4.55
C GLN A 41 -9.01 11.09 -3.63
N PHE A 42 -8.27 11.75 -2.74
CA PHE A 42 -7.41 11.07 -1.77
C PHE A 42 -8.27 10.24 -0.80
N SER A 43 -9.31 10.84 -0.22
CA SER A 43 -10.25 10.16 0.69
C SER A 43 -10.90 8.94 0.02
N LEU A 44 -11.34 9.08 -1.24
CA LEU A 44 -11.91 7.97 -2.01
C LEU A 44 -10.91 6.82 -2.16
N ARG A 45 -9.64 7.10 -2.51
CA ARG A 45 -8.61 6.06 -2.65
C ARG A 45 -8.30 5.37 -1.33
N VAL A 46 -8.21 6.11 -0.24
CA VAL A 46 -8.04 5.56 1.11
C VAL A 46 -9.18 4.58 1.44
N LYS A 47 -10.43 4.98 1.19
CA LYS A 47 -11.60 4.12 1.40
C LYS A 47 -11.58 2.86 0.54
N GLN A 48 -11.16 2.98 -0.72
CA GLN A 48 -11.02 1.82 -1.61
C GLN A 48 -9.97 0.82 -1.09
N VAL A 49 -8.82 1.30 -0.60
CA VAL A 49 -7.79 0.44 0.01
C VAL A 49 -8.33 -0.23 1.28
N SER A 50 -9.04 0.50 2.15
CA SER A 50 -9.66 -0.07 3.34
C SER A 50 -10.62 -1.23 3.00
N ASN A 51 -11.51 -1.01 2.03
CA ASN A 51 -12.47 -2.02 1.59
C ASN A 51 -11.76 -3.24 0.98
N ALA A 52 -10.76 -3.01 0.12
CA ALA A 52 -10.00 -4.09 -0.51
C ALA A 52 -9.23 -4.94 0.53
N LEU A 53 -8.64 -4.30 1.56
CA LEU A 53 -8.01 -5.02 2.67
C LEU A 53 -9.01 -5.93 3.40
N LEU A 54 -10.21 -5.43 3.69
CA LEU A 54 -11.27 -6.25 4.31
C LEU A 54 -11.69 -7.41 3.40
N ASN A 55 -11.82 -7.16 2.10
CA ASN A 55 -12.24 -8.19 1.12
C ASN A 55 -11.21 -9.31 0.92
N ILE A 56 -9.91 -9.02 1.10
CA ILE A 56 -8.88 -10.06 1.12
C ILE A 56 -8.69 -10.71 2.49
N GLY A 57 -9.56 -10.39 3.47
CA GLY A 57 -9.58 -11.01 4.78
C GLY A 57 -8.64 -10.41 5.82
N ALA A 58 -8.23 -9.15 5.65
CA ALA A 58 -7.47 -8.45 6.68
C ALA A 58 -8.31 -8.25 7.95
N LYS A 59 -7.69 -8.46 9.10
CA LYS A 59 -8.30 -8.32 10.43
C LYS A 59 -7.60 -7.22 11.23
N PRO A 60 -8.27 -6.64 12.23
CA PRO A 60 -7.61 -5.72 13.15
C PRO A 60 -6.32 -6.32 13.72
N GLN A 61 -5.25 -5.51 13.76
CA GLN A 61 -3.91 -5.86 14.20
C GLN A 61 -3.11 -6.78 13.25
N ASP A 62 -3.67 -7.20 12.11
CA ASP A 62 -2.85 -7.76 11.04
C ASP A 62 -1.79 -6.75 10.59
N LYS A 63 -0.73 -7.25 10.01
CA LYS A 63 0.37 -6.40 9.53
C LYS A 63 0.47 -6.48 8.03
N ILE A 64 0.56 -5.31 7.43
CA ILE A 64 1.00 -5.13 6.05
C ILE A 64 2.39 -4.49 6.06
N ALA A 65 3.13 -4.65 4.98
CA ALA A 65 4.35 -3.88 4.79
C ALA A 65 4.33 -3.16 3.44
N VAL A 66 5.02 -2.03 3.38
CA VAL A 66 5.21 -1.26 2.15
C VAL A 66 6.69 -1.21 1.83
N PHE A 67 7.07 -1.91 0.75
CA PHE A 67 8.43 -2.02 0.22
C PHE A 67 8.52 -1.25 -1.09
N SER A 68 8.68 0.06 -1.00
CA SER A 68 8.63 0.97 -2.15
C SER A 68 9.41 2.25 -1.90
N GLN A 69 9.82 2.91 -2.97
CA GLN A 69 10.16 4.33 -2.93
C GLN A 69 8.92 5.16 -2.55
N ASN A 70 9.16 6.40 -2.09
CA ASN A 70 8.07 7.31 -1.76
C ASN A 70 7.18 7.57 -2.99
N CYS A 71 5.91 7.28 -2.86
CA CYS A 71 4.91 7.47 -3.91
C CYS A 71 3.52 7.71 -3.32
N VAL A 72 2.59 8.15 -4.13
CA VAL A 72 1.22 8.42 -3.67
C VAL A 72 0.50 7.17 -3.18
N HIS A 73 0.77 6.00 -3.79
CA HIS A 73 0.16 4.74 -3.39
C HIS A 73 0.56 4.32 -1.97
N TYR A 74 1.77 4.69 -1.53
CA TYR A 74 2.24 4.50 -0.17
C TYR A 74 1.26 5.14 0.83
N LEU A 75 0.93 6.42 0.61
CA LEU A 75 0.00 7.15 1.47
C LEU A 75 -1.42 6.57 1.42
N TYR A 76 -1.92 6.17 0.24
CA TYR A 76 -3.22 5.49 0.14
C TYR A 76 -3.26 4.21 0.96
N THR A 77 -2.15 3.45 0.93
CA THR A 77 -2.02 2.17 1.64
C THR A 77 -1.98 2.37 3.15
N ASP A 78 -1.17 3.31 3.64
CA ASP A 78 -1.05 3.58 5.07
C ASP A 78 -2.38 4.04 5.68
N PHE A 79 -2.98 5.09 5.09
CA PHE A 79 -4.25 5.60 5.62
C PHE A 79 -5.40 4.61 5.44
N GLY A 80 -5.39 3.81 4.36
CA GLY A 80 -6.35 2.73 4.16
C GLY A 80 -6.23 1.63 5.21
N ALA A 81 -5.00 1.24 5.57
CA ALA A 81 -4.73 0.27 6.62
C ALA A 81 -5.19 0.77 8.01
N TYR A 82 -4.90 2.05 8.33
CA TYR A 82 -5.36 2.65 9.59
C TYR A 82 -6.89 2.66 9.70
N GLY A 83 -7.60 2.88 8.58
CA GLY A 83 -9.06 2.84 8.52
C GLY A 83 -9.68 1.52 8.99
N VAL A 84 -8.97 0.41 8.84
CA VAL A 84 -9.41 -0.95 9.23
C VAL A 84 -8.59 -1.55 10.37
N ARG A 85 -7.83 -0.71 11.10
CA ARG A 85 -7.01 -1.09 12.27
C ARG A 85 -5.91 -2.11 11.95
N VAL A 86 -5.42 -2.10 10.71
CA VAL A 86 -4.27 -2.88 10.25
C VAL A 86 -2.99 -2.07 10.47
N CYS A 87 -1.92 -2.72 10.93
CA CYS A 87 -0.63 -2.09 11.14
C CYS A 87 0.14 -2.02 9.83
N SER A 88 0.64 -0.85 9.44
CA SER A 88 1.53 -0.68 8.29
C SER A 88 2.98 -0.58 8.76
N ILE A 89 3.86 -1.37 8.14
CA ILE A 89 5.29 -1.43 8.46
C ILE A 89 6.07 -0.91 7.23
N PRO A 90 6.85 0.17 7.37
CA PRO A 90 7.67 0.68 6.28
C PRO A 90 8.93 -0.17 6.10
N PHE A 91 9.18 -0.64 4.86
CA PHE A 91 10.45 -1.24 4.47
C PHE A 91 11.24 -0.27 3.61
N TYR A 92 12.54 -0.19 3.82
CA TYR A 92 13.40 0.61 2.93
C TYR A 92 13.43 -0.02 1.53
N ALA A 93 13.15 0.80 0.51
CA ALA A 93 13.08 0.36 -0.89
C ALA A 93 14.37 -0.32 -1.40
N THR A 94 15.51 -0.06 -0.74
CA THR A 94 16.82 -0.62 -1.06
C THR A 94 17.17 -1.87 -0.26
N SER A 95 16.28 -2.35 0.62
CA SER A 95 16.54 -3.54 1.44
C SER A 95 16.88 -4.75 0.59
N SER A 96 17.79 -5.60 1.10
CA SER A 96 18.15 -6.87 0.48
C SER A 96 17.05 -7.93 0.68
N GLU A 97 17.13 -9.03 -0.06
CA GLU A 97 16.23 -10.17 0.07
C GLU A 97 16.23 -10.74 1.49
N GLN A 98 17.41 -10.91 2.08
CA GLN A 98 17.54 -11.40 3.45
C GLN A 98 16.90 -10.45 4.46
N GLN A 99 17.05 -9.14 4.27
CA GLN A 99 16.44 -8.15 5.15
C GLN A 99 14.92 -8.18 5.07
N ILE A 100 14.33 -8.20 3.84
CA ILE A 100 12.88 -8.25 3.70
C ILE A 100 12.30 -9.58 4.19
N GLN A 101 12.97 -10.71 3.94
CA GLN A 101 12.58 -12.00 4.48
C GLN A 101 12.54 -11.99 6.01
N TYR A 102 13.58 -11.47 6.65
CA TYR A 102 13.64 -11.33 8.10
C TYR A 102 12.49 -10.47 8.62
N MET A 103 12.30 -9.26 8.04
CA MET A 103 11.26 -8.32 8.49
C MET A 103 9.84 -8.86 8.28
N ILE A 104 9.59 -9.59 7.19
CA ILE A 104 8.29 -10.23 6.92
C ILE A 104 8.01 -11.29 8.00
N ASN A 105 8.98 -12.15 8.28
CA ASN A 105 8.82 -13.24 9.24
C ASN A 105 8.72 -12.75 10.66
N ASP A 106 9.57 -11.81 11.08
CA ASP A 106 9.57 -11.21 12.40
C ASP A 106 8.27 -10.41 12.64
N GLY A 107 7.87 -9.60 11.66
CA GLY A 107 6.65 -8.81 11.70
C GLY A 107 5.37 -9.63 11.50
N GLN A 108 5.44 -10.90 11.06
CA GLN A 108 4.28 -11.71 10.65
C GLN A 108 3.41 -10.97 9.61
N VAL A 109 4.09 -10.40 8.58
CA VAL A 109 3.43 -9.62 7.54
C VAL A 109 2.58 -10.53 6.65
N ARG A 110 1.30 -10.20 6.48
CA ARG A 110 0.36 -10.96 5.64
C ARG A 110 0.29 -10.43 4.21
N PHE A 111 0.33 -9.12 4.03
CA PHE A 111 0.22 -8.49 2.71
C PHE A 111 1.38 -7.53 2.49
N LEU A 112 2.11 -7.72 1.40
CA LEU A 112 3.27 -6.90 1.05
C LEU A 112 2.93 -6.03 -0.18
N PHE A 113 3.01 -4.73 -0.01
CA PHE A 113 2.87 -3.76 -1.09
C PHE A 113 4.25 -3.39 -1.62
N VAL A 114 4.46 -3.53 -2.92
CA VAL A 114 5.76 -3.30 -3.57
C VAL A 114 5.67 -2.21 -4.63
N GLY A 115 6.75 -1.46 -4.79
CA GLY A 115 6.81 -0.33 -5.73
C GLY A 115 7.00 -0.78 -7.18
N GLU A 116 8.23 -1.08 -7.52
CA GLU A 116 8.73 -1.31 -8.88
C GLU A 116 9.22 -2.75 -9.08
N GLN A 117 9.74 -3.05 -10.27
CA GLN A 117 10.19 -4.39 -10.65
C GLN A 117 11.20 -5.00 -9.65
N GLU A 118 12.18 -4.20 -9.22
CA GLU A 118 13.21 -4.68 -8.29
C GLU A 118 12.60 -5.16 -6.96
N GLN A 119 11.67 -4.40 -6.39
CA GLN A 119 11.01 -4.76 -5.13
C GLN A 119 10.12 -6.00 -5.32
N TYR A 120 9.39 -6.08 -6.45
CA TYR A 120 8.60 -7.26 -6.77
C TYR A 120 9.48 -8.50 -6.91
N ASP A 121 10.57 -8.42 -7.66
CA ASP A 121 11.47 -9.58 -7.89
C ASP A 121 12.06 -10.11 -6.59
N LYS A 122 12.48 -9.21 -5.67
CA LYS A 122 12.95 -9.59 -4.34
C LYS A 122 11.85 -10.26 -3.51
N ALA A 123 10.66 -9.66 -3.48
CA ALA A 123 9.51 -10.19 -2.75
C ALA A 123 9.09 -11.57 -3.27
N HIS A 124 9.03 -11.74 -4.59
CA HIS A 124 8.69 -13.01 -5.23
C HIS A 124 9.69 -14.13 -4.88
N ARG A 125 11.01 -13.83 -4.88
CA ARG A 125 12.04 -14.82 -4.52
C ARG A 125 11.96 -15.30 -3.08
N VAL A 126 11.55 -14.44 -2.15
CA VAL A 126 11.45 -14.83 -0.73
C VAL A 126 10.05 -15.31 -0.33
N PHE A 127 9.06 -15.22 -1.21
CA PHE A 127 7.66 -15.52 -0.89
C PHE A 127 7.48 -16.88 -0.21
N ALA A 128 8.05 -17.94 -0.81
CA ALA A 128 7.96 -19.30 -0.26
C ALA A 128 8.68 -19.49 1.09
N LEU A 129 9.54 -18.55 1.47
CA LEU A 129 10.29 -18.54 2.73
C LEU A 129 9.59 -17.71 3.82
N CYS A 130 8.41 -17.16 3.53
CA CYS A 130 7.64 -16.28 4.39
C CYS A 130 6.24 -16.86 4.62
N PRO A 131 6.04 -17.79 5.57
CA PRO A 131 4.76 -18.50 5.74
C PRO A 131 3.56 -17.61 6.07
N SER A 132 3.79 -16.42 6.63
CA SER A 132 2.72 -15.45 6.92
C SER A 132 2.28 -14.65 5.69
N LEU A 133 3.11 -14.60 4.63
CA LEU A 133 2.85 -13.77 3.46
C LEU A 133 1.85 -14.42 2.52
N GLU A 134 0.70 -13.78 2.32
CA GLU A 134 -0.41 -14.29 1.52
C GLU A 134 -0.53 -13.64 0.14
N ARG A 135 -0.17 -12.35 0.03
CA ARG A 135 -0.30 -11.58 -1.21
C ARG A 135 0.83 -10.56 -1.38
N ILE A 136 1.19 -10.33 -2.64
CA ILE A 136 2.03 -9.21 -3.07
C ILE A 136 1.16 -8.26 -3.91
N ILE A 137 1.05 -6.99 -3.52
CA ILE A 137 0.29 -5.96 -4.22
C ILE A 137 1.27 -4.96 -4.84
N ILE A 138 1.19 -4.75 -6.17
CA ILE A 138 2.19 -4.04 -6.94
C ILE A 138 1.67 -2.67 -7.35
N PHE A 139 2.38 -1.60 -6.98
CA PHE A 139 1.98 -0.22 -7.27
C PHE A 139 2.15 0.14 -8.74
N ASP A 140 3.31 -0.17 -9.32
CA ASP A 140 3.61 0.14 -10.72
C ASP A 140 3.01 -0.91 -11.65
N SER A 141 2.09 -0.49 -12.50
CA SER A 141 1.42 -1.37 -13.46
C SER A 141 2.31 -1.78 -14.65
N SER A 142 3.53 -1.24 -14.77
CA SER A 142 4.52 -1.66 -15.76
C SER A 142 5.35 -2.87 -15.32
N VAL A 143 5.32 -3.23 -14.04
CA VAL A 143 5.97 -4.42 -13.50
C VAL A 143 5.46 -5.67 -14.21
N ARG A 144 6.37 -6.55 -14.58
CA ARG A 144 6.04 -7.85 -15.18
C ARG A 144 5.89 -8.88 -14.08
N ILE A 145 4.66 -9.29 -13.82
CA ILE A 145 4.36 -10.37 -12.87
C ILE A 145 4.77 -11.70 -13.51
N SER A 146 5.43 -12.56 -12.73
CA SER A 146 5.71 -13.94 -13.16
C SER A 146 4.41 -14.67 -13.50
N THR A 147 4.38 -15.39 -14.62
CA THR A 147 3.20 -16.16 -15.07
C THR A 147 2.77 -17.24 -14.09
N HIS A 148 3.64 -17.61 -13.15
CA HIS A 148 3.41 -18.62 -12.12
C HIS A 148 3.21 -18.02 -10.73
N ASP A 149 2.92 -16.72 -10.62
CA ASP A 149 2.67 -16.07 -9.33
C ASP A 149 1.19 -15.74 -9.12
N PRO A 150 0.39 -16.70 -8.62
CA PRO A 150 -1.04 -16.47 -8.37
C PRO A 150 -1.28 -15.54 -7.16
N ASN A 151 -0.23 -15.22 -6.41
CA ASN A 151 -0.33 -14.44 -5.19
C ASN A 151 -0.06 -12.94 -5.42
N ALA A 152 0.39 -12.57 -6.63
CA ALA A 152 0.65 -11.19 -7.00
C ALA A 152 -0.52 -10.57 -7.77
N LEU A 153 -0.84 -9.31 -7.47
CA LEU A 153 -1.83 -8.52 -8.22
C LEU A 153 -1.43 -7.05 -8.26
N TYR A 154 -1.90 -6.34 -9.29
CA TYR A 154 -1.67 -4.90 -9.38
C TYR A 154 -2.58 -4.13 -8.43
N PHE A 155 -2.08 -3.04 -7.88
CA PHE A 155 -2.83 -2.14 -7.01
C PHE A 155 -4.12 -1.62 -7.68
N LYS A 156 -4.08 -1.35 -8.99
CA LYS A 156 -5.26 -0.92 -9.77
C LYS A 156 -6.40 -1.94 -9.77
N ASP A 157 -6.08 -3.23 -9.60
CA ASP A 157 -7.06 -4.31 -9.54
C ASP A 157 -7.42 -4.64 -8.09
N PHE A 158 -6.45 -4.58 -7.18
CA PHE A 158 -6.67 -4.69 -5.74
C PHE A 158 -7.74 -3.72 -5.23
N VAL A 159 -7.69 -2.43 -5.60
CA VAL A 159 -8.66 -1.41 -5.14
C VAL A 159 -10.07 -1.53 -5.74
N LYS A 160 -10.30 -2.51 -6.62
CA LYS A 160 -11.62 -2.83 -7.17
C LYS A 160 -12.30 -3.99 -6.43
N LEU A 161 -11.56 -4.67 -5.56
CA LEU A 161 -12.10 -5.73 -4.71
C LEU A 161 -13.05 -5.15 -3.67
#